data_91542cabfc6dfe6d3e5320557430c0ec
#
_entry.id   91542cabfc6dfe6d3e5320557430c0ec
#
_cell.length_a   1.000
_cell.length_b   1.000
_cell.length_c   1.000
_cell.angle_alpha   90.00
_cell.angle_beta   90.00
_cell.angle_gamma   90.00
#
_symmetry.space_group_name_H-M   'P 1'
#
loop_
_entity.id
_entity.type
_entity.pdbx_description
1 polymer ?
#
loop_
_entity_poly.entity_id
_entity_poly.type
_entity_poly.pdbx_seq_one_letter_code
_entity_poly.pdbx_strand_id
1 'polypeptide(L)'
;MAIKLFELVGTDEARPFSPYCWRTRMALAHKGLDAASIPWRFTEKAAIAPHGSEKVPVLLHGESAVVDSWAIANYLEDQFPDRPSLFGGEGGRAALRMINWWGDIAIVGGMFPLIVADIPGHLAPVDADYFRKTREARFGKPLEQVVAARDSAVTGFRKSLDPMRLTLRTQSYLGGEQPNYADYIAFGGFQWARVVSPFKLLETNDPIYAWREKLLDAFDDLARKSQGYPV
;
A
#
# COMPACT_ATOMS: atom_id res chain seq x y z
N MET A 1 -3.47 -17.95 18.06
CA MET A 1 -2.14 -18.21 17.47
C MET A 1 -1.53 -16.88 17.07
N ALA A 2 -0.19 -16.75 17.09
CA ALA A 2 0.47 -15.51 16.68
C ALA A 2 0.40 -15.33 15.15
N ILE A 3 0.08 -14.12 14.71
CA ILE A 3 0.12 -13.74 13.30
C ILE A 3 1.50 -13.19 12.99
N LYS A 4 2.05 -13.54 11.82
CA LYS A 4 3.29 -12.97 11.29
C LYS A 4 3.04 -12.46 9.87
N LEU A 5 3.73 -11.38 9.50
CA LEU A 5 3.56 -10.74 8.20
C LEU A 5 4.92 -10.46 7.57
N PHE A 6 5.20 -11.09 6.42
CA PHE A 6 6.35 -10.70 5.60
C PHE A 6 6.06 -9.39 4.89
N GLU A 7 6.97 -8.43 5.04
CA GLU A 7 6.81 -7.07 4.54
C GLU A 7 8.05 -6.59 3.81
N LEU A 8 7.81 -5.86 2.71
CA LEU A 8 8.90 -5.27 1.94
C LEU A 8 9.54 -4.12 2.70
N VAL A 9 10.84 -4.24 2.91
CA VAL A 9 11.71 -3.20 3.48
C VAL A 9 12.91 -2.94 2.57
N GLY A 10 13.59 -1.83 2.81
CA GLY A 10 14.89 -1.52 2.22
C GLY A 10 16.04 -1.85 3.18
N THR A 11 17.03 -0.95 3.25
CA THR A 11 18.12 -1.00 4.21
C THR A 11 17.65 -0.75 5.64
N ASP A 12 16.61 0.06 5.81
CA ASP A 12 15.97 0.36 7.09
C ASP A 12 14.76 -0.57 7.28
N GLU A 13 14.87 -1.51 8.21
CA GLU A 13 13.81 -2.49 8.53
C GLU A 13 12.59 -1.84 9.21
N ALA A 14 12.77 -0.70 9.87
CA ALA A 14 11.66 0.05 10.47
C ALA A 14 10.84 0.82 9.43
N ARG A 15 11.22 0.76 8.15
CA ARG A 15 10.62 1.52 7.04
C ARG A 15 9.98 0.62 5.97
N PRO A 16 8.88 -0.08 6.28
CA PRO A 16 8.17 -0.89 5.29
C PRO A 16 7.52 0.03 4.25
N PHE A 17 7.64 -0.32 2.96
CA PHE A 17 7.19 0.58 1.89
C PHE A 17 6.34 -0.08 0.79
N SER A 18 5.98 -1.36 0.90
CA SER A 18 5.06 -1.95 -0.09
C SER A 18 3.64 -1.40 0.06
N PRO A 19 2.99 -0.91 -1.01
CA PRO A 19 1.60 -0.48 -0.97
C PRO A 19 0.66 -1.61 -0.52
N TYR A 20 0.94 -2.84 -0.92
CA TYR A 20 0.15 -4.02 -0.58
C TYR A 20 0.36 -4.49 0.86
N CYS A 21 1.58 -4.37 1.40
CA CYS A 21 1.83 -4.63 2.82
C CYS A 21 1.11 -3.60 3.70
N TRP A 22 1.07 -2.33 3.29
CA TRP A 22 0.32 -1.30 4.00
C TRP A 22 -1.19 -1.54 4.02
N ARG A 23 -1.78 -2.07 2.93
CA ARG A 23 -3.18 -2.54 2.95
C ARG A 23 -3.42 -3.58 4.03
N THR A 24 -2.50 -4.53 4.14
CA THR A 24 -2.58 -5.62 5.13
C THR A 24 -2.38 -5.10 6.56
N ARG A 25 -1.41 -4.20 6.77
CA ARG A 25 -1.19 -3.57 8.10
C ARG A 25 -2.43 -2.85 8.60
N MET A 26 -3.01 -2.02 7.74
CA MET A 26 -4.24 -1.28 8.08
C MET A 26 -5.42 -2.23 8.33
N ALA A 27 -5.54 -3.31 7.56
CA ALA A 27 -6.58 -4.32 7.76
C ALA A 27 -6.43 -5.07 9.09
N LEU A 28 -5.20 -5.45 9.46
CA LEU A 28 -4.90 -6.06 10.76
C LEU A 28 -5.24 -5.11 11.92
N ALA A 29 -4.81 -3.86 11.82
CA ALA A 29 -5.10 -2.84 12.83
C ALA A 29 -6.61 -2.58 12.96
N HIS A 30 -7.36 -2.53 11.85
CA HIS A 30 -8.81 -2.39 11.84
C HIS A 30 -9.51 -3.55 12.60
N LYS A 31 -9.01 -4.76 12.41
CA LYS A 31 -9.48 -5.94 13.15
C LYS A 31 -9.00 -5.99 14.62
N GLY A 32 -8.13 -5.06 15.04
CA GLY A 32 -7.52 -5.11 16.38
C GLY A 32 -6.63 -6.35 16.57
N LEU A 33 -5.89 -6.72 15.52
CA LEU A 33 -5.02 -7.89 15.50
C LEU A 33 -3.56 -7.45 15.42
N ASP A 34 -2.75 -7.96 16.34
CA ASP A 34 -1.31 -7.77 16.33
C ASP A 34 -0.64 -8.79 15.40
N ALA A 35 0.33 -8.35 14.64
CA ALA A 35 1.16 -9.19 13.79
C ALA A 35 2.64 -8.86 13.97
N ALA A 36 3.47 -9.91 14.14
CA ALA A 36 4.91 -9.75 14.12
C ALA A 36 5.39 -9.51 12.68
N SER A 37 6.03 -8.36 12.44
CA SER A 37 6.63 -8.05 11.14
C SER A 37 7.87 -8.92 10.91
N ILE A 38 7.98 -9.48 9.71
CA ILE A 38 9.16 -10.15 9.19
C ILE A 38 9.68 -9.33 8.02
N PRO A 39 10.78 -8.60 8.19
CA PRO A 39 11.38 -7.83 7.11
C PRO A 39 11.76 -8.75 5.93
N TRP A 40 11.44 -8.32 4.70
CA TRP A 40 11.75 -9.04 3.48
C TRP A 40 12.23 -8.07 2.39
N ARG A 41 13.25 -8.48 1.63
CA ARG A 41 13.85 -7.68 0.56
C ARG A 41 13.63 -8.33 -0.80
N PHE A 42 13.74 -7.55 -1.87
CA PHE A 42 13.41 -8.00 -3.24
C PHE A 42 14.17 -9.28 -3.68
N THR A 43 15.39 -9.46 -3.22
CA THR A 43 16.24 -10.59 -3.59
C THR A 43 16.11 -11.80 -2.64
N GLU A 44 15.42 -11.66 -1.51
CA GLU A 44 15.24 -12.71 -0.50
C GLU A 44 14.08 -13.67 -0.83
N LYS A 45 13.92 -14.04 -2.10
CA LYS A 45 12.77 -14.85 -2.56
C LYS A 45 12.68 -16.22 -1.90
N ALA A 46 13.82 -16.81 -1.54
CA ALA A 46 13.87 -18.10 -0.87
C ALA A 46 13.13 -18.12 0.49
N ALA A 47 13.02 -16.96 1.17
CA ALA A 47 12.34 -16.87 2.45
C ALA A 47 10.81 -17.05 2.35
N ILE A 48 10.21 -16.69 1.22
CA ILE A 48 8.75 -16.78 1.00
C ILE A 48 8.34 -17.87 -0.02
N ALA A 49 9.30 -18.44 -0.75
CA ALA A 49 9.04 -19.52 -1.70
C ALA A 49 8.34 -20.74 -1.07
N PRO A 50 8.67 -21.19 0.17
CA PRO A 50 7.95 -22.27 0.84
C PRO A 50 6.45 -21.99 1.06
N HIS A 51 6.05 -20.71 1.04
CA HIS A 51 4.67 -20.27 1.19
C HIS A 51 3.96 -20.06 -0.16
N GLY A 52 4.57 -20.48 -1.26
CA GLY A 52 3.98 -20.39 -2.61
C GLY A 52 3.98 -18.98 -3.20
N SER A 53 4.87 -18.09 -2.74
CA SER A 53 4.96 -16.73 -3.23
C SER A 53 6.38 -16.30 -3.64
N GLU A 54 6.43 -15.35 -4.56
CA GLU A 54 7.64 -14.59 -4.91
C GLU A 54 7.53 -13.11 -4.53
N LYS A 55 6.44 -12.72 -3.87
CA LYS A 55 6.11 -11.33 -3.53
C LYS A 55 5.44 -11.27 -2.16
N VAL A 56 5.53 -10.11 -1.53
CA VAL A 56 4.84 -9.81 -0.27
C VAL A 56 3.63 -8.88 -0.53
N PRO A 57 2.61 -8.88 0.35
CA PRO A 57 2.57 -9.52 1.67
C PRO A 57 2.35 -11.03 1.65
N VAL A 58 2.92 -11.71 2.64
CA VAL A 58 2.59 -13.09 3.00
C VAL A 58 2.26 -13.09 4.50
N LEU A 59 1.06 -13.51 4.85
CA LEU A 59 0.60 -13.62 6.22
C LEU A 59 0.67 -15.07 6.67
N LEU A 60 1.25 -15.30 7.84
CA LEU A 60 1.28 -16.61 8.51
C LEU A 60 0.39 -16.57 9.75
N HIS A 61 -0.52 -17.54 9.89
CA HIS A 61 -1.36 -17.70 11.05
C HIS A 61 -1.51 -19.20 11.38
N GLY A 62 -0.82 -19.66 12.42
CA GLY A 62 -0.69 -21.09 12.70
C GLY A 62 0.03 -21.81 11.55
N GLU A 63 -0.62 -22.82 10.98
CA GLU A 63 -0.13 -23.58 9.81
C GLU A 63 -0.52 -22.97 8.48
N SER A 64 -1.39 -21.94 8.49
CA SER A 64 -1.88 -21.29 7.29
C SER A 64 -0.90 -20.22 6.80
N ALA A 65 -0.64 -20.22 5.50
CA ALA A 65 0.05 -19.15 4.79
C ALA A 65 -0.91 -18.55 3.75
N VAL A 66 -1.13 -17.24 3.83
CA VAL A 66 -2.03 -16.52 2.92
C VAL A 66 -1.23 -15.48 2.16
N VAL A 67 -1.30 -15.54 0.84
CA VAL A 67 -0.55 -14.68 -0.09
C VAL A 67 -1.49 -13.70 -0.76
N ASP A 68 -1.03 -12.49 -1.03
CA ASP A 68 -1.77 -11.38 -1.64
C ASP A 68 -2.66 -10.62 -0.65
N SER A 69 -2.61 -9.27 -0.75
CA SER A 69 -3.31 -8.38 0.19
C SER A 69 -4.84 -8.51 0.16
N TRP A 70 -5.43 -8.80 -1.02
CA TRP A 70 -6.87 -9.05 -1.12
C TRP A 70 -7.26 -10.39 -0.51
N ALA A 71 -6.50 -11.44 -0.79
CA ALA A 71 -6.72 -12.75 -0.18
C ALA A 71 -6.55 -12.69 1.34
N ILE A 72 -5.55 -11.96 1.83
CA ILE A 72 -5.34 -11.74 3.27
C ILE A 72 -6.54 -11.00 3.89
N ALA A 73 -7.05 -9.94 3.26
CA ALA A 73 -8.22 -9.22 3.79
C ALA A 73 -9.46 -10.11 3.89
N ASN A 74 -9.71 -10.95 2.86
CA ASN A 74 -10.79 -11.94 2.91
C ASN A 74 -10.57 -12.97 4.01
N TYR A 75 -9.36 -13.50 4.14
CA TYR A 75 -9.00 -14.43 5.21
C TYR A 75 -9.27 -13.83 6.61
N LEU A 76 -8.83 -12.57 6.83
CA LEU A 76 -9.06 -11.88 8.10
C LEU A 76 -10.55 -11.67 8.37
N GLU A 77 -11.35 -11.37 7.35
CA GLU A 77 -12.79 -11.21 7.49
C GLU A 77 -13.45 -12.52 7.91
N ASP A 78 -13.07 -13.63 7.27
CA ASP A 78 -13.69 -14.94 7.49
C ASP A 78 -13.21 -15.60 8.79
N GLN A 79 -11.95 -15.41 9.19
CA GLN A 79 -11.38 -15.99 10.40
C GLN A 79 -11.71 -15.22 11.68
N PHE A 80 -12.03 -13.94 11.56
CA PHE A 80 -12.31 -13.05 12.70
C PHE A 80 -13.65 -12.33 12.51
N PRO A 81 -14.77 -13.06 12.40
CA PRO A 81 -16.11 -12.48 12.13
C PRO A 81 -16.63 -11.60 13.28
N ASP A 82 -16.16 -11.84 14.51
CA ASP A 82 -16.54 -11.05 15.70
C ASP A 82 -15.78 -9.72 15.83
N ARG A 83 -14.82 -9.47 14.91
CA ARG A 83 -14.06 -8.22 14.85
C ARG A 83 -14.70 -7.26 13.84
N PRO A 84 -14.40 -5.94 13.92
CA PRO A 84 -14.93 -4.96 12.95
C PRO A 84 -14.78 -5.42 11.50
N SER A 85 -15.84 -5.30 10.70
CA SER A 85 -15.85 -5.78 9.31
C SER A 85 -15.00 -4.90 8.41
N LEU A 86 -14.14 -5.52 7.60
CA LEU A 86 -13.35 -4.86 6.58
C LEU A 86 -14.18 -4.43 5.36
N PHE A 87 -15.30 -5.11 5.12
CA PHE A 87 -16.06 -4.97 3.88
C PHE A 87 -17.49 -4.43 4.09
N GLY A 88 -17.99 -4.41 5.34
CA GLY A 88 -19.38 -4.04 5.59
C GLY A 88 -20.40 -5.06 5.08
N GLY A 89 -20.01 -6.34 5.03
CA GLY A 89 -20.84 -7.47 4.60
C GLY A 89 -20.56 -7.93 3.17
N GLU A 90 -21.31 -8.93 2.71
CA GLU A 90 -21.05 -9.63 1.45
C GLU A 90 -21.20 -8.72 0.21
N GLY A 91 -22.21 -7.85 0.20
CA GLY A 91 -22.38 -6.87 -0.87
C GLY A 91 -21.22 -5.88 -0.98
N GLY A 92 -20.70 -5.44 0.17
CA GLY A 92 -19.51 -4.60 0.24
C GLY A 92 -18.27 -5.34 -0.26
N ARG A 93 -18.06 -6.60 0.15
CA ARG A 93 -16.96 -7.45 -0.33
C ARG A 93 -16.96 -7.54 -1.86
N ALA A 94 -18.11 -7.82 -2.47
CA ALA A 94 -18.24 -7.90 -3.93
C ALA A 94 -17.91 -6.56 -4.62
N ALA A 95 -18.45 -5.44 -4.13
CA ALA A 95 -18.23 -4.11 -4.69
C ALA A 95 -16.75 -3.67 -4.54
N LEU A 96 -16.13 -3.94 -3.40
CA LEU A 96 -14.73 -3.56 -3.13
C LEU A 96 -13.72 -4.31 -4.00
N ARG A 97 -14.11 -5.40 -4.65
CA ARG A 97 -13.25 -6.06 -5.65
C ARG A 97 -12.93 -5.12 -6.83
N MET A 98 -13.92 -4.35 -7.30
CA MET A 98 -13.69 -3.33 -8.33
C MET A 98 -12.77 -2.22 -7.81
N ILE A 99 -12.99 -1.76 -6.58
CA ILE A 99 -12.15 -0.74 -5.94
C ILE A 99 -10.71 -1.23 -5.80
N ASN A 100 -10.49 -2.51 -5.51
CA ASN A 100 -9.14 -3.08 -5.45
C ASN A 100 -8.42 -2.97 -6.80
N TRP A 101 -9.06 -3.35 -7.90
CA TRP A 101 -8.49 -3.21 -9.24
C TRP A 101 -8.27 -1.75 -9.64
N TRP A 102 -9.22 -0.88 -9.32
CA TRP A 102 -9.04 0.55 -9.53
C TRP A 102 -7.85 1.10 -8.75
N GLY A 103 -7.69 0.72 -7.50
CA GLY A 103 -6.55 1.08 -6.66
C GLY A 103 -5.22 0.60 -7.24
N ASP A 104 -5.18 -0.62 -7.80
CA ASP A 104 -3.98 -1.16 -8.43
C ASP A 104 -3.61 -0.43 -9.73
N ILE A 105 -4.60 -0.12 -10.55
CA ILE A 105 -4.40 0.48 -11.88
C ILE A 105 -4.25 2.01 -11.78
N ALA A 106 -5.21 2.68 -11.15
CA ALA A 106 -5.26 4.14 -11.15
C ALA A 106 -4.36 4.76 -10.07
N ILE A 107 -4.32 4.19 -8.87
CA ILE A 107 -3.53 4.74 -7.77
C ILE A 107 -2.09 4.23 -7.85
N VAL A 108 -1.86 2.94 -7.62
CA VAL A 108 -0.49 2.39 -7.59
C VAL A 108 0.17 2.50 -8.96
N GLY A 109 -0.53 2.11 -10.03
CA GLY A 109 -0.05 2.21 -11.41
C GLY A 109 0.17 3.64 -11.87
N GLY A 110 -0.74 4.55 -11.50
CA GLY A 110 -0.65 5.97 -11.87
C GLY A 110 0.46 6.74 -11.16
N MET A 111 0.73 6.43 -9.88
CA MET A 111 1.82 7.10 -9.15
C MET A 111 3.19 6.48 -9.40
N PHE A 112 3.26 5.21 -9.81
CA PHE A 112 4.54 4.52 -9.98
C PHE A 112 5.53 5.26 -10.89
N PRO A 113 5.16 5.71 -12.10
CA PRO A 113 6.06 6.46 -12.97
C PRO A 113 6.46 7.83 -12.41
N LEU A 114 5.80 8.34 -11.38
CA LEU A 114 6.12 9.63 -10.75
C LEU A 114 7.18 9.50 -9.66
N ILE A 115 7.34 8.30 -9.05
CA ILE A 115 8.19 8.09 -7.87
C ILE A 115 9.24 7.00 -8.05
N VAL A 116 9.23 6.26 -9.16
CA VAL A 116 10.02 5.03 -9.33
C VAL A 116 11.53 5.24 -9.19
N ALA A 117 12.05 6.38 -9.60
CA ALA A 117 13.48 6.69 -9.52
C ALA A 117 13.96 7.04 -8.10
N ASP A 118 13.03 7.34 -7.17
CA ASP A 118 13.39 7.66 -5.79
C ASP A 118 13.57 6.39 -4.93
N ILE A 119 13.01 5.25 -5.35
CA ILE A 119 13.00 4.00 -4.59
C ILE A 119 14.42 3.39 -4.40
N PRO A 120 15.31 3.34 -5.41
CA PRO A 120 16.64 2.74 -5.25
C PRO A 120 17.47 3.34 -4.12
N GLY A 121 17.26 4.62 -3.78
CA GLY A 121 17.96 5.29 -2.68
C GLY A 121 17.65 4.71 -1.27
N HIS A 122 16.61 3.87 -1.16
CA HIS A 122 16.21 3.21 0.08
C HIS A 122 16.67 1.74 0.16
N LEU A 123 17.30 1.23 -0.90
CA LEU A 123 17.61 -0.19 -1.05
C LEU A 123 19.10 -0.48 -0.82
N ALA A 124 19.40 -1.70 -0.37
CA ALA A 124 20.76 -2.21 -0.41
C ALA A 124 21.23 -2.35 -1.89
N PRO A 125 22.54 -2.28 -2.18
CA PRO A 125 23.04 -2.29 -3.56
C PRO A 125 22.49 -3.44 -4.41
N VAL A 126 22.45 -4.66 -3.88
CA VAL A 126 21.95 -5.84 -4.60
C VAL A 126 20.45 -5.72 -4.96
N ASP A 127 19.65 -5.17 -4.06
CA ASP A 127 18.23 -4.93 -4.30
C ASP A 127 17.99 -3.73 -5.21
N ALA A 128 18.82 -2.70 -5.12
CA ALA A 128 18.78 -1.55 -6.02
C ALA A 128 19.08 -1.96 -7.46
N ASP A 129 20.10 -2.80 -7.69
CA ASP A 129 20.44 -3.34 -9.01
C ASP A 129 19.30 -4.21 -9.56
N TYR A 130 18.75 -5.12 -8.73
CA TYR A 130 17.60 -5.94 -9.08
C TYR A 130 16.38 -5.08 -9.44
N PHE A 131 16.08 -4.10 -8.60
CA PHE A 131 14.97 -3.17 -8.80
C PHE A 131 15.13 -2.40 -10.11
N ARG A 132 16.28 -1.76 -10.30
CA ARG A 132 16.59 -0.99 -11.51
C ARG A 132 16.44 -1.86 -12.76
N LYS A 133 17.14 -2.97 -12.82
CA LYS A 133 17.12 -3.89 -13.96
C LYS A 133 15.69 -4.31 -14.35
N THR A 134 14.89 -4.69 -13.35
CA THR A 134 13.53 -5.21 -13.61
C THR A 134 12.54 -4.11 -14.00
N ARG A 135 12.68 -2.89 -13.44
CA ARG A 135 11.76 -1.77 -13.72
C ARG A 135 12.13 -1.07 -15.01
N GLU A 136 13.40 -0.88 -15.29
CA GLU A 136 13.86 -0.35 -16.58
C GLU A 136 13.45 -1.26 -17.75
N ALA A 137 13.57 -2.57 -17.60
CA ALA A 137 13.03 -3.52 -18.57
C ALA A 137 11.52 -3.36 -18.78
N ARG A 138 10.75 -3.14 -17.70
CA ARG A 138 9.29 -2.92 -17.78
C ARG A 138 8.92 -1.60 -18.46
N PHE A 139 9.69 -0.53 -18.20
CA PHE A 139 9.43 0.79 -18.79
C PHE A 139 10.07 0.98 -20.18
N GLY A 140 11.01 0.11 -20.56
CA GLY A 140 11.79 0.24 -21.81
C GLY A 140 12.77 1.41 -21.81
N LYS A 141 13.08 2.00 -20.65
CA LYS A 141 13.97 3.15 -20.49
C LYS A 141 14.51 3.29 -19.07
N PRO A 142 15.64 4.03 -18.85
CA PRO A 142 16.18 4.31 -17.53
C PRO A 142 15.16 4.98 -16.60
N LEU A 143 15.25 4.71 -15.28
CA LEU A 143 14.30 5.23 -14.29
C LEU A 143 14.29 6.77 -14.25
N GLU A 144 15.43 7.42 -14.44
CA GLU A 144 15.55 8.88 -14.49
C GLU A 144 14.75 9.48 -15.65
N GLN A 145 14.71 8.79 -16.79
CA GLN A 145 13.89 9.19 -17.93
C GLN A 145 12.39 8.93 -17.70
N VAL A 146 12.04 7.93 -16.87
CA VAL A 146 10.63 7.69 -16.51
C VAL A 146 10.09 8.88 -15.75
N VAL A 147 10.83 9.40 -14.74
CA VAL A 147 10.38 10.50 -13.90
C VAL A 147 10.66 11.90 -14.47
N ALA A 148 11.35 12.02 -15.59
CA ALA A 148 11.79 13.32 -16.14
C ALA A 148 10.64 14.32 -16.37
N ALA A 149 9.44 13.83 -16.68
CA ALA A 149 8.26 14.66 -16.91
C ALA A 149 7.26 14.64 -15.74
N ARG A 150 7.65 14.18 -14.53
CA ARG A 150 6.72 13.97 -13.41
C ARG A 150 5.96 15.23 -12.98
N ASP A 151 6.60 16.41 -13.07
CA ASP A 151 5.98 17.68 -12.67
C ASP A 151 4.78 18.06 -13.57
N SER A 152 4.81 17.70 -14.83
CA SER A 152 3.66 17.87 -15.73
C SER A 152 2.70 16.68 -15.68
N ALA A 153 3.22 15.46 -15.55
CA ALA A 153 2.44 14.22 -15.54
C ALA A 153 1.56 14.08 -14.28
N VAL A 154 1.98 14.67 -13.16
CA VAL A 154 1.20 14.62 -11.90
C VAL A 154 -0.19 15.22 -12.05
N THR A 155 -0.39 16.20 -12.94
CA THR A 155 -1.72 16.77 -13.20
C THR A 155 -2.70 15.72 -13.73
N GLY A 156 -2.24 14.86 -14.65
CA GLY A 156 -3.05 13.74 -15.16
C GLY A 156 -3.37 12.71 -14.07
N PHE A 157 -2.39 12.38 -13.24
CA PHE A 157 -2.59 11.51 -12.08
C PHE A 157 -3.62 12.10 -11.10
N ARG A 158 -3.48 13.38 -10.72
CA ARG A 158 -4.43 14.07 -9.85
C ARG A 158 -5.85 14.06 -10.42
N LYS A 159 -6.00 14.22 -11.74
CA LYS A 159 -7.31 14.13 -12.40
C LYS A 159 -7.91 12.74 -12.34
N SER A 160 -7.11 11.68 -12.43
CA SER A 160 -7.61 10.30 -12.31
C SER A 160 -8.18 9.97 -10.93
N LEU A 161 -7.90 10.79 -9.92
CA LEU A 161 -8.42 10.67 -8.56
C LEU A 161 -9.77 11.38 -8.35
N ASP A 162 -10.37 11.99 -9.38
CA ASP A 162 -11.65 12.71 -9.25
C ASP A 162 -12.79 11.88 -8.66
N PRO A 163 -12.97 10.57 -8.96
CA PRO A 163 -14.00 9.77 -8.31
C PRO A 163 -13.84 9.72 -6.79
N MET A 164 -12.60 9.57 -6.31
CA MET A 164 -12.27 9.57 -4.88
C MET A 164 -12.54 10.96 -4.26
N ARG A 165 -12.13 12.03 -4.95
CA ARG A 165 -12.33 13.41 -4.50
C ARG A 165 -13.81 13.76 -4.38
N LEU A 166 -14.63 13.34 -5.35
CA LEU A 166 -16.08 13.55 -5.32
C LEU A 166 -16.72 12.78 -4.16
N THR A 167 -16.29 11.54 -3.90
CA THR A 167 -16.74 10.73 -2.78
C THR A 167 -16.46 11.42 -1.45
N LEU A 168 -15.23 11.90 -1.25
CA LEU A 168 -14.79 12.54 0.00
C LEU A 168 -15.39 13.94 0.26
N ARG A 169 -16.16 14.50 -0.69
CA ARG A 169 -16.96 15.69 -0.46
C ARG A 169 -18.26 15.42 0.31
N THR A 170 -18.73 14.18 0.28
CA THR A 170 -20.03 13.79 0.83
C THR A 170 -19.94 12.83 2.00
N GLN A 171 -18.77 12.26 2.24
CA GLN A 171 -18.52 11.30 3.34
C GLN A 171 -17.08 11.40 3.83
N SER A 172 -16.85 10.96 5.08
CA SER A 172 -15.56 11.13 5.78
C SER A 172 -14.45 10.22 5.23
N TYR A 173 -14.81 9.04 4.71
CA TYR A 173 -13.93 8.00 4.18
C TYR A 173 -14.54 7.35 2.94
N LEU A 174 -13.74 6.58 2.19
CA LEU A 174 -14.27 5.79 1.06
C LEU A 174 -15.26 4.73 1.56
N GLY A 175 -15.08 4.25 2.78
CA GLY A 175 -16.00 3.34 3.46
C GLY A 175 -17.26 3.97 4.03
N GLY A 176 -17.43 5.29 3.96
CA GLY A 176 -18.54 6.04 4.55
C GLY A 176 -18.12 6.89 5.75
N GLU A 177 -18.82 6.80 6.88
CA GLU A 177 -18.49 7.53 8.11
C GLU A 177 -17.27 6.98 8.85
N GLN A 178 -16.96 5.71 8.63
CA GLN A 178 -15.79 5.03 9.19
C GLN A 178 -14.95 4.43 8.06
N PRO A 179 -13.61 4.34 8.22
CA PRO A 179 -12.77 3.72 7.23
C PRO A 179 -13.03 2.22 7.14
N ASN A 180 -12.90 1.67 5.94
CA ASN A 180 -12.95 0.24 5.67
C ASN A 180 -11.85 -0.16 4.67
N TYR A 181 -11.93 -1.37 4.12
CA TYR A 181 -10.89 -1.85 3.21
C TYR A 181 -10.75 -1.04 1.92
N ALA A 182 -11.81 -0.30 1.46
CA ALA A 182 -11.70 0.65 0.35
C ALA A 182 -10.64 1.72 0.62
N ASP A 183 -10.66 2.24 1.85
CA ASP A 183 -9.69 3.24 2.30
C ASP A 183 -8.28 2.66 2.32
N TYR A 184 -8.10 1.44 2.81
CA TYR A 184 -6.77 0.82 2.91
C TYR A 184 -6.19 0.44 1.56
N ILE A 185 -7.05 0.09 0.58
CA ILE A 185 -6.65 -0.10 -0.82
C ILE A 185 -5.99 1.18 -1.37
N ALA A 186 -6.64 2.31 -1.22
CA ALA A 186 -6.14 3.60 -1.71
C ALA A 186 -4.95 4.09 -0.88
N PHE A 187 -5.08 4.06 0.45
CA PHE A 187 -4.07 4.55 1.38
C PHE A 187 -2.73 3.84 1.24
N GLY A 188 -2.72 2.53 0.99
CA GLY A 188 -1.49 1.77 0.79
C GLY A 188 -0.59 2.37 -0.30
N GLY A 189 -1.18 2.87 -1.39
CA GLY A 189 -0.46 3.58 -2.44
C GLY A 189 0.13 4.92 -1.96
N PHE A 190 -0.66 5.74 -1.29
CA PHE A 190 -0.20 7.04 -0.77
C PHE A 190 0.85 6.89 0.33
N GLN A 191 0.72 5.90 1.20
CA GLN A 191 1.72 5.61 2.21
C GLN A 191 3.02 5.09 1.59
N TRP A 192 2.94 4.24 0.56
CA TRP A 192 4.11 3.86 -0.22
C TRP A 192 4.85 5.08 -0.75
N ALA A 193 4.15 5.97 -1.47
CA ALA A 193 4.76 7.18 -2.02
C ALA A 193 5.39 8.04 -0.92
N ARG A 194 4.67 8.29 0.18
CA ARG A 194 5.18 9.05 1.34
C ARG A 194 6.47 8.46 1.90
N VAL A 195 6.59 7.15 1.94
CA VAL A 195 7.76 6.48 2.52
C VAL A 195 8.98 6.56 1.60
N VAL A 196 8.80 6.51 0.28
CA VAL A 196 9.94 6.37 -0.67
C VAL A 196 10.29 7.62 -1.46
N SER A 197 9.42 8.65 -1.50
CA SER A 197 9.60 9.79 -2.40
C SER A 197 9.24 11.13 -1.74
N PRO A 198 10.07 12.17 -1.90
CA PRO A 198 9.72 13.54 -1.51
C PRO A 198 8.80 14.23 -2.52
N PHE A 199 8.38 13.55 -3.59
CA PHE A 199 7.56 14.14 -4.64
C PHE A 199 6.11 14.35 -4.18
N LYS A 200 5.60 15.59 -4.30
CA LYS A 200 4.27 15.98 -3.84
C LYS A 200 3.20 15.52 -4.83
N LEU A 201 2.57 14.40 -4.56
CA LEU A 201 1.47 13.87 -5.36
C LEU A 201 0.16 14.65 -5.18
N LEU A 202 -0.10 15.16 -3.98
CA LEU A 202 -1.33 15.87 -3.61
C LEU A 202 -1.05 17.33 -3.27
N GLU A 203 -2.00 18.20 -3.54
CA GLU A 203 -2.02 19.56 -3.00
C GLU A 203 -2.57 19.54 -1.57
N THR A 204 -2.09 20.43 -0.72
CA THR A 204 -2.49 20.48 0.70
C THR A 204 -3.96 20.85 0.92
N ASN A 205 -4.59 21.53 -0.04
CA ASN A 205 -6.02 21.87 -0.03
C ASN A 205 -6.91 20.79 -0.69
N ASP A 206 -6.35 19.68 -1.14
CA ASP A 206 -7.10 18.57 -1.73
C ASP A 206 -7.83 17.78 -0.63
N PRO A 207 -9.14 17.46 -0.76
CA PRO A 207 -9.85 16.58 0.18
C PRO A 207 -9.14 15.22 0.40
N ILE A 208 -8.44 14.71 -0.61
CA ILE A 208 -7.66 13.47 -0.50
C ILE A 208 -6.46 13.65 0.45
N TYR A 209 -5.86 14.83 0.48
CA TYR A 209 -4.78 15.12 1.44
C TYR A 209 -5.32 15.05 2.88
N ALA A 210 -6.43 15.71 3.18
CA ALA A 210 -7.05 15.67 4.50
C ALA A 210 -7.49 14.26 4.91
N TRP A 211 -8.03 13.47 3.98
CA TRP A 211 -8.36 12.06 4.19
C TRP A 211 -7.11 11.22 4.49
N ARG A 212 -6.01 11.43 3.76
CA ARG A 212 -4.73 10.74 4.01
C ARG A 212 -4.21 11.03 5.42
N GLU A 213 -4.26 12.30 5.85
CA GLU A 213 -3.82 12.70 7.21
C GLU A 213 -4.62 11.97 8.30
N LYS A 214 -5.96 11.86 8.14
CA LYS A 214 -6.79 11.08 9.08
C LYS A 214 -6.35 9.61 9.16
N LEU A 215 -5.97 9.00 8.04
CA LEU A 215 -5.52 7.60 8.03
C LEU A 215 -4.09 7.42 8.53
N LEU A 216 -3.23 8.45 8.41
CA LEU A 216 -1.93 8.45 9.06
C LEU A 216 -2.05 8.41 10.58
N ASP A 217 -3.07 9.11 11.15
CA ASP A 217 -3.32 9.18 12.58
C ASP A 217 -4.18 8.01 13.10
N ALA A 218 -4.74 7.20 12.21
CA ALA A 218 -5.54 6.04 12.60
C ALA A 218 -4.71 4.97 13.32
N PHE A 219 -5.37 4.21 14.21
CA PHE A 219 -4.77 3.07 14.92
C PHE A 219 -3.49 3.46 15.69
N ASP A 220 -3.62 4.46 16.56
CA ASP A 220 -2.51 4.97 17.38
C ASP A 220 -1.32 5.43 16.52
N ASP A 221 -1.59 6.21 15.48
CA ASP A 221 -0.59 6.75 14.54
C ASP A 221 0.25 5.67 13.82
N LEU A 222 -0.31 4.49 13.59
CA LEU A 222 0.39 3.35 13.02
C LEU A 222 1.20 3.72 11.76
N ALA A 223 0.57 4.44 10.84
CA ALA A 223 1.22 4.80 9.59
C ALA A 223 2.11 6.06 9.73
N ARG A 224 1.76 6.98 10.61
CA ARG A 224 2.54 8.20 10.85
C ARG A 224 3.87 7.89 11.53
N LYS A 225 3.90 6.92 12.46
CA LYS A 225 5.12 6.45 13.15
C LYS A 225 6.13 5.83 12.17
N SER A 226 5.69 5.32 11.03
CA SER A 226 6.62 4.88 9.99
C SER A 226 7.29 6.08 9.34
N GLN A 227 8.61 6.04 9.27
CA GLN A 227 9.42 7.09 8.68
C GLN A 227 8.98 7.37 7.23
N GLY A 228 8.82 8.65 6.87
CA GLY A 228 8.43 9.08 5.53
C GLY A 228 8.69 10.57 5.33
N TYR A 229 8.48 11.04 4.12
CA TYR A 229 8.62 12.44 3.76
C TYR A 229 7.38 13.25 4.16
N PRO A 230 7.54 14.55 4.47
CA PRO A 230 6.43 15.45 4.82
C PRO A 230 5.74 15.97 3.55
N VAL A 231 5.08 15.09 2.78
CA VAL A 231 4.50 15.38 1.45
C VAL A 231 3.00 15.24 1.41
#